data_4163bd0a3b12983814c919698c5926f4
#
_entry.id   4163bd0a3b12983814c919698c5926f4
#
_cell.length_a   1.000
_cell.length_b   1.000
_cell.length_c   1.000
_cell.angle_alpha   90.00
_cell.angle_beta   90.00
_cell.angle_gamma   90.00
#
_symmetry.space_group_name_H-M   'P 1'
#
loop_
_entity.id
_entity.type
_entity.pdbx_description
1 polymer ?
#
loop_
_entity_poly.entity_id
_entity_poly.type
_entity_poly.pdbx_seq_one_letter_code
_entity_poly.pdbx_strand_id
1 'polypeptide(L)'
;MVIMAMLSAVLMACGGNKTSATANGEQPLAGPDFNADSAWAFCLRQCQFGPRVMNSAAHDSCAQWIVSRFQQYGMTVSQQHATLKGYDGTSLNATNIIASFKPKATNRILICAHYDCRPWADNDADSANWQKPVMGANDGASGVAVMIELARLLSLNDSLDRGVDFVCFDAEDWGVPQWSDHQGDGSDTWALGAQ
;
A
#
# COMPACT_ATOMS: atom_id res chain seq x y z
N MET A 1 -76.62 -7.57 19.52
CA MET A 1 -75.78 -8.66 19.92
C MET A 1 -74.67 -8.78 18.89
N VAL A 2 -73.56 -8.19 19.16
CA VAL A 2 -72.42 -8.15 18.24
C VAL A 2 -71.25 -8.80 18.96
N ILE A 3 -70.76 -9.89 18.43
CA ILE A 3 -69.67 -10.68 18.95
C ILE A 3 -68.37 -10.08 18.42
N MET A 4 -67.54 -9.59 19.31
CA MET A 4 -66.24 -9.02 19.04
C MET A 4 -65.18 -10.15 19.17
N ALA A 5 -64.60 -10.54 18.03
CA ALA A 5 -63.54 -11.54 18.00
C ALA A 5 -62.19 -10.83 18.24
N MET A 6 -61.50 -11.15 19.32
CA MET A 6 -60.14 -10.77 19.58
C MET A 6 -59.17 -11.61 18.75
N LEU A 7 -58.43 -10.96 17.89
CA LEU A 7 -57.32 -11.57 17.13
C LEU A 7 -56.03 -11.39 17.91
N SER A 8 -55.54 -12.45 18.54
CA SER A 8 -54.25 -12.48 19.24
C SER A 8 -53.13 -12.63 18.21
N ALA A 9 -52.32 -11.59 17.97
CA ALA A 9 -51.12 -11.69 17.17
C ALA A 9 -49.99 -12.30 18.01
N VAL A 10 -49.58 -13.49 17.65
CA VAL A 10 -48.36 -14.14 18.19
C VAL A 10 -47.17 -13.61 17.40
N LEU A 11 -46.35 -12.81 18.05
CA LEU A 11 -45.05 -12.41 17.53
C LEU A 11 -44.05 -13.55 17.73
N MET A 12 -43.85 -14.39 16.70
CA MET A 12 -42.69 -15.27 16.64
C MET A 12 -41.44 -14.51 16.38
N ALA A 13 -40.59 -14.33 17.39
CA ALA A 13 -39.23 -13.89 17.25
C ALA A 13 -38.41 -14.96 16.56
N CYS A 14 -38.13 -14.83 15.26
CA CYS A 14 -37.14 -15.62 14.56
C CYS A 14 -35.76 -15.27 15.09
N GLY A 15 -35.24 -16.01 16.04
CA GLY A 15 -33.86 -16.11 16.38
C GLY A 15 -33.08 -16.71 15.19
N GLY A 16 -32.60 -15.87 14.29
CA GLY A 16 -31.75 -16.31 13.19
C GLY A 16 -30.40 -16.74 13.70
N ASN A 17 -30.24 -18.05 13.86
CA ASN A 17 -28.94 -18.68 14.01
C ASN A 17 -28.19 -18.44 12.68
N LYS A 18 -27.18 -17.54 12.68
CA LYS A 18 -26.27 -17.38 11.54
C LYS A 18 -25.38 -18.62 11.47
N THR A 19 -25.86 -19.66 10.87
CA THR A 19 -25.01 -20.71 10.33
C THR A 19 -24.28 -20.12 9.15
N SER A 20 -23.00 -19.77 9.34
CA SER A 20 -22.07 -19.53 8.24
C SER A 20 -22.08 -20.77 7.36
N ALA A 21 -22.69 -20.66 6.18
CA ALA A 21 -22.55 -21.66 5.15
C ALA A 21 -21.07 -21.68 4.74
N THR A 22 -20.30 -22.63 5.22
CA THR A 22 -19.00 -22.99 4.68
C THR A 22 -19.26 -23.60 3.31
N ALA A 23 -19.13 -22.76 2.27
CA ALA A 23 -18.99 -23.24 0.92
C ALA A 23 -17.66 -24.02 0.85
N ASN A 24 -17.76 -25.28 0.44
CA ASN A 24 -16.65 -26.15 0.04
C ASN A 24 -15.55 -26.32 1.10
N GLY A 25 -15.64 -27.30 1.94
CA GLY A 25 -14.62 -28.02 2.72
C GLY A 25 -13.15 -27.54 2.76
N GLU A 26 -12.86 -26.31 2.42
CA GLU A 26 -11.54 -25.68 2.56
C GLU A 26 -11.30 -25.42 4.03
N GLN A 27 -10.32 -26.11 4.58
CA GLN A 27 -9.81 -25.79 5.91
C GLN A 27 -9.34 -24.32 5.91
N PRO A 28 -9.60 -23.56 7.00
CA PRO A 28 -9.05 -22.22 7.14
C PRO A 28 -7.53 -22.28 6.93
N LEU A 29 -7.00 -21.47 6.02
CA LEU A 29 -5.56 -21.37 5.83
C LEU A 29 -4.96 -20.94 7.16
N ALA A 30 -4.23 -21.87 7.82
CA ALA A 30 -3.57 -21.60 9.09
C ALA A 30 -2.32 -20.75 8.82
N GLY A 31 -2.45 -19.46 8.94
CA GLY A 31 -1.35 -18.50 8.93
C GLY A 31 -1.39 -17.63 10.19
N PRO A 32 -0.32 -16.93 10.52
CA PRO A 32 -0.36 -15.94 11.60
C PRO A 32 -1.32 -14.80 11.24
N ASP A 33 -2.05 -14.29 12.25
CA ASP A 33 -3.01 -13.21 12.05
C ASP A 33 -2.31 -11.92 11.62
N PHE A 34 -2.93 -11.22 10.67
CA PHE A 34 -2.50 -9.89 10.26
C PHE A 34 -2.71 -8.90 11.40
N ASN A 35 -1.64 -8.16 11.75
CA ASN A 35 -1.70 -7.17 12.83
C ASN A 35 -1.92 -5.77 12.24
N ALA A 36 -3.17 -5.30 12.30
CA ALA A 36 -3.54 -3.98 11.78
C ALA A 36 -2.84 -2.82 12.52
N ASP A 37 -2.58 -2.96 13.83
CA ASP A 37 -1.88 -1.94 14.62
C ASP A 37 -0.42 -1.82 14.18
N SER A 38 0.23 -2.95 13.86
CA SER A 38 1.59 -2.95 13.30
C SER A 38 1.62 -2.27 11.93
N ALA A 39 0.69 -2.61 11.04
CA ALA A 39 0.59 -1.97 9.73
C ALA A 39 0.32 -0.47 9.85
N TRP A 40 -0.57 -0.07 10.75
CA TRP A 40 -0.81 1.34 11.07
C TRP A 40 0.45 2.05 11.56
N ALA A 41 1.20 1.44 12.48
CA ALA A 41 2.46 2.00 12.99
C ALA A 41 3.50 2.17 11.87
N PHE A 42 3.59 1.23 10.92
CA PHE A 42 4.47 1.34 9.75
C PHE A 42 4.05 2.47 8.80
N CYS A 43 2.75 2.66 8.58
CA CYS A 43 2.22 3.78 7.80
C CYS A 43 2.55 5.11 8.49
N LEU A 44 2.23 5.23 9.78
CA LEU A 44 2.52 6.42 10.57
C LEU A 44 4.02 6.76 10.58
N ARG A 45 4.89 5.75 10.68
CA ARG A 45 6.34 5.97 10.66
C ARG A 45 6.83 6.57 9.35
N GLN A 46 6.29 6.14 8.21
CA GLN A 46 6.59 6.74 6.91
C GLN A 46 6.17 8.22 6.87
N CYS A 47 4.97 8.54 7.39
CA CYS A 47 4.49 9.92 7.47
C CYS A 47 5.34 10.81 8.41
N GLN A 48 5.94 10.24 9.46
CA GLN A 48 6.82 10.97 10.39
C GLN A 48 8.12 11.48 9.75
N PHE A 49 8.57 10.94 8.62
CA PHE A 49 9.67 11.51 7.85
C PHE A 49 9.27 12.82 7.15
N GLY A 50 7.97 13.06 6.99
CA GLY A 50 7.40 14.14 6.20
C GLY A 50 6.97 13.66 4.81
N PRO A 51 6.55 14.57 3.93
CA PRO A 51 6.25 14.26 2.54
C PRO A 51 7.47 13.66 1.83
N ARG A 52 7.32 12.46 1.28
CA ARG A 52 8.39 11.70 0.63
C ARG A 52 8.51 12.10 -0.83
N VAL A 53 8.59 13.40 -1.07
CA VAL A 53 8.78 13.97 -2.41
C VAL A 53 10.15 13.55 -2.96
N MET A 54 10.19 13.18 -4.22
CA MET A 54 11.43 12.83 -4.92
C MET A 54 12.55 13.86 -4.67
N ASN A 55 13.78 13.38 -4.54
CA ASN A 55 14.98 14.16 -4.25
C ASN A 55 15.01 14.88 -2.88
N SER A 56 14.09 14.57 -1.97
CA SER A 56 14.08 15.17 -0.63
C SER A 56 14.76 14.26 0.42
N ALA A 57 15.28 14.88 1.49
CA ALA A 57 15.84 14.13 2.62
C ALA A 57 14.81 13.23 3.32
N ALA A 58 13.52 13.60 3.31
CA ALA A 58 12.42 12.80 3.83
C ALA A 58 12.24 11.51 3.01
N HIS A 59 12.29 11.62 1.67
CA HIS A 59 12.25 10.51 0.75
C HIS A 59 13.41 9.54 0.99
N ASP A 60 14.65 10.03 0.99
CA ASP A 60 15.85 9.20 1.18
C ASP A 60 15.85 8.49 2.53
N SER A 61 15.46 9.20 3.59
CA SER A 61 15.36 8.63 4.95
C SER A 61 14.28 7.55 5.04
N CYS A 62 13.14 7.75 4.38
CA CYS A 62 12.07 6.76 4.31
C CYS A 62 12.52 5.52 3.54
N ALA A 63 13.17 5.68 2.38
CA ALA A 63 13.72 4.57 1.59
C ALA A 63 14.67 3.70 2.43
N GLN A 64 15.62 4.31 3.13
CA GLN A 64 16.56 3.61 4.01
C GLN A 64 15.83 2.87 5.14
N TRP A 65 14.81 3.47 5.73
CA TRP A 65 14.01 2.83 6.76
C TRP A 65 13.24 1.63 6.21
N ILE A 66 12.62 1.73 5.04
CA ILE A 66 11.92 0.61 4.38
C ILE A 66 12.88 -0.55 4.15
N VAL A 67 14.06 -0.30 3.59
CA VAL A 67 15.13 -1.31 3.42
C VAL A 67 15.44 -1.99 4.76
N SER A 68 15.64 -1.20 5.83
CA SER A 68 15.96 -1.74 7.15
C SER A 68 14.85 -2.63 7.73
N ARG A 69 13.56 -2.32 7.44
CA ARG A 69 12.42 -3.14 7.89
C ARG A 69 12.38 -4.48 7.20
N PHE A 70 12.50 -4.51 5.87
CA PHE A 70 12.55 -5.76 5.14
C PHE A 70 13.75 -6.64 5.54
N GLN A 71 14.93 -6.04 5.73
CA GLN A 71 16.11 -6.76 6.21
C GLN A 71 15.90 -7.35 7.62
N GLN A 72 15.26 -6.57 8.53
CA GLN A 72 14.93 -7.04 9.88
C GLN A 72 14.04 -8.29 9.87
N TYR A 73 13.15 -8.40 8.87
CA TYR A 73 12.28 -9.56 8.70
C TYR A 73 12.88 -10.66 7.82
N GLY A 74 14.21 -10.62 7.61
CA GLY A 74 14.95 -11.70 6.94
C GLY A 74 14.78 -11.74 5.42
N MET A 75 14.25 -10.67 4.81
CA MET A 75 14.16 -10.58 3.34
C MET A 75 15.55 -10.31 2.74
N THR A 76 15.82 -10.88 1.58
CA THR A 76 16.96 -10.49 0.74
C THR A 76 16.58 -9.20 0.02
N VAL A 77 17.29 -8.10 0.33
CA VAL A 77 16.93 -6.77 -0.22
C VAL A 77 17.97 -6.35 -1.25
N SER A 78 17.50 -5.88 -2.39
CA SER A 78 18.26 -5.15 -3.41
C SER A 78 17.61 -3.81 -3.73
N GLN A 79 18.42 -2.89 -4.26
CA GLN A 79 17.95 -1.56 -4.66
C GLN A 79 18.31 -1.35 -6.13
N GLN A 80 17.35 -0.88 -6.90
CA GLN A 80 17.53 -0.51 -8.30
C GLN A 80 17.53 1.02 -8.38
N HIS A 81 18.67 1.60 -8.73
CA HIS A 81 18.83 3.04 -8.86
C HIS A 81 18.71 3.47 -10.31
N ALA A 82 17.97 4.54 -10.56
CA ALA A 82 17.85 5.16 -11.87
C ALA A 82 17.76 6.68 -11.75
N THR A 83 18.21 7.39 -12.77
CA THR A 83 17.91 8.80 -12.95
C THR A 83 16.83 8.92 -14.02
N LEU A 84 15.64 9.30 -13.58
CA LEU A 84 14.45 9.43 -14.41
C LEU A 84 14.20 10.89 -14.74
N LYS A 85 13.32 11.16 -15.69
CA LYS A 85 12.98 12.51 -16.12
C LYS A 85 11.51 12.79 -15.85
N GLY A 86 11.22 13.76 -14.98
CA GLY A 86 9.86 14.23 -14.73
C GLY A 86 9.25 14.93 -15.96
N TYR A 87 7.94 15.15 -15.93
CA TYR A 87 7.20 15.80 -17.03
C TYR A 87 7.77 17.20 -17.40
N ASP A 88 8.35 17.90 -16.45
CA ASP A 88 8.95 19.23 -16.55
C ASP A 88 10.45 19.20 -16.88
N GLY A 89 10.99 18.01 -17.12
CA GLY A 89 12.42 17.79 -17.34
C GLY A 89 13.25 17.70 -16.06
N THR A 90 12.65 17.76 -14.88
CA THR A 90 13.34 17.58 -13.60
C THR A 90 13.99 16.20 -13.55
N SER A 91 15.26 16.17 -13.10
CA SER A 91 16.01 14.93 -12.89
C SER A 91 15.61 14.32 -11.56
N LEU A 92 15.06 13.10 -11.57
CA LEU A 92 14.56 12.38 -10.41
C LEU A 92 15.52 11.22 -10.11
N ASN A 93 16.13 11.24 -8.91
CA ASN A 93 17.00 10.15 -8.45
C ASN A 93 16.13 9.07 -7.80
N ALA A 94 15.69 8.11 -8.60
CA ALA A 94 14.78 7.06 -8.17
C ALA A 94 15.51 5.84 -7.63
N THR A 95 14.89 5.18 -6.65
CA THR A 95 15.40 3.96 -6.02
C THR A 95 14.24 2.98 -5.77
N ASN A 96 14.01 2.05 -6.67
CA ASN A 96 13.10 0.94 -6.39
C ASN A 96 13.74 0.00 -5.35
N ILE A 97 12.94 -0.42 -4.36
CA ILE A 97 13.37 -1.35 -3.32
C ILE A 97 12.71 -2.70 -3.57
N ILE A 98 13.53 -3.74 -3.74
CA ILE A 98 13.07 -5.10 -4.01
C ILE A 98 13.45 -5.98 -2.82
N ALA A 99 12.46 -6.55 -2.13
CA ALA A 99 12.66 -7.42 -0.98
C ALA A 99 12.11 -8.81 -1.26
N SER A 100 12.95 -9.84 -1.19
CA SER A 100 12.61 -11.20 -1.60
C SER A 100 12.58 -12.15 -0.40
N PHE A 101 11.42 -12.79 -0.17
CA PHE A 101 11.28 -14.00 0.64
C PHE A 101 11.54 -15.22 -0.23
N LYS A 102 12.33 -16.18 0.29
CA LYS A 102 12.73 -17.39 -0.46
C LYS A 102 13.22 -17.07 -1.89
N PRO A 103 14.31 -16.31 -2.07
CA PRO A 103 14.72 -15.78 -3.38
C PRO A 103 15.08 -16.88 -4.40
N LYS A 104 15.32 -18.13 -3.95
CA LYS A 104 15.62 -19.27 -4.83
C LYS A 104 14.38 -20.03 -5.31
N ALA A 105 13.18 -19.72 -4.79
CA ALA A 105 11.94 -20.36 -5.23
C ALA A 105 11.63 -19.97 -6.66
N THR A 106 11.27 -20.95 -7.50
CA THR A 106 10.91 -20.71 -8.92
C THR A 106 9.48 -20.25 -9.11
N ASN A 107 8.59 -20.64 -8.19
CA ASN A 107 7.20 -20.17 -8.17
C ASN A 107 7.09 -18.99 -7.19
N ARG A 108 6.77 -17.80 -7.68
CA ARG A 108 6.85 -16.55 -6.92
C ARG A 108 5.57 -15.74 -7.04
N ILE A 109 5.29 -14.95 -6.03
CA ILE A 109 4.21 -13.95 -5.99
C ILE A 109 4.87 -12.57 -5.96
N LEU A 110 4.40 -11.65 -6.79
CA LEU A 110 4.80 -10.24 -6.77
C LEU A 110 3.73 -9.43 -6.03
N ILE A 111 4.17 -8.62 -5.08
CA ILE A 111 3.34 -7.64 -4.35
C ILE A 111 4.05 -6.31 -4.46
N CYS A 112 3.34 -5.28 -4.92
CA CYS A 112 3.96 -3.97 -5.14
C CYS A 112 3.09 -2.82 -4.65
N ALA A 113 3.76 -1.72 -4.30
CA ALA A 113 3.20 -0.41 -4.00
C ALA A 113 4.28 0.63 -4.25
N HIS A 114 3.92 1.91 -4.37
CA HIS A 114 4.92 2.99 -4.37
C HIS A 114 5.12 3.56 -2.96
N TYR A 115 6.25 4.26 -2.73
CA TYR A 115 6.56 4.86 -1.42
C TYR A 115 6.79 6.36 -1.48
N ASP A 116 7.02 6.93 -2.65
CA ASP A 116 7.08 8.37 -2.86
C ASP A 116 5.70 9.03 -2.66
N CYS A 117 5.63 10.31 -2.73
CA CYS A 117 4.36 11.03 -2.67
C CYS A 117 4.38 12.25 -3.60
N ARG A 118 3.18 12.67 -3.96
CA ARG A 118 2.93 13.78 -4.87
C ARG A 118 3.53 15.08 -4.34
N PRO A 119 4.34 15.78 -5.14
CA PRO A 119 4.99 17.04 -4.70
C PRO A 119 4.03 18.22 -4.64
N TRP A 120 2.80 18.07 -5.12
CA TRP A 120 1.78 19.11 -5.16
C TRP A 120 0.39 18.55 -4.89
N ALA A 121 -0.42 19.31 -4.14
CA ALA A 121 -1.79 18.96 -3.80
C ALA A 121 -2.78 19.55 -4.83
N ASP A 122 -2.57 19.26 -6.10
CA ASP A 122 -3.31 19.86 -7.23
C ASP A 122 -4.78 19.43 -7.33
N ASN A 123 -5.20 18.46 -6.51
CA ASN A 123 -6.58 18.06 -6.32
C ASN A 123 -7.24 18.68 -5.09
N ASP A 124 -6.53 19.52 -4.31
CA ASP A 124 -7.12 20.22 -3.16
C ASP A 124 -8.17 21.24 -3.63
N ALA A 125 -9.28 21.31 -2.92
CA ALA A 125 -10.36 22.27 -3.21
C ALA A 125 -9.90 23.73 -3.07
N ASP A 126 -8.91 24.00 -2.20
CA ASP A 126 -8.27 25.30 -2.04
C ASP A 126 -6.97 25.35 -2.86
N SER A 127 -6.99 26.13 -3.92
CA SER A 127 -5.83 26.34 -4.80
C SER A 127 -4.59 26.92 -4.09
N ALA A 128 -4.74 27.55 -2.92
CA ALA A 128 -3.61 27.99 -2.09
C ALA A 128 -2.76 26.82 -1.55
N ASN A 129 -3.27 25.60 -1.62
CA ASN A 129 -2.56 24.37 -1.23
C ASN A 129 -1.86 23.69 -2.40
N TRP A 130 -2.19 23.99 -3.64
CA TRP A 130 -1.72 23.25 -4.80
C TRP A 130 -0.21 23.09 -4.90
N GLN A 131 0.56 24.12 -4.49
CA GLN A 131 2.03 24.08 -4.51
C GLN A 131 2.64 23.38 -3.26
N LYS A 132 1.81 22.81 -2.39
CA LYS A 132 2.29 22.12 -1.20
C LYS A 132 2.34 20.61 -1.46
N PRO A 133 3.34 19.89 -0.92
CA PRO A 133 3.39 18.44 -1.07
C PRO A 133 2.25 17.74 -0.30
N VAL A 134 1.79 16.62 -0.83
CA VAL A 134 0.85 15.72 -0.16
C VAL A 134 1.61 14.87 0.86
N MET A 135 0.99 14.60 2.04
CA MET A 135 1.61 13.70 3.02
C MET A 135 1.69 12.25 2.52
N GLY A 136 0.81 11.82 1.64
CA GLY A 136 0.84 10.48 1.05
C GLY A 136 0.65 9.36 2.07
N ALA A 137 -0.25 9.52 3.06
CA ALA A 137 -0.48 8.50 4.08
C ALA A 137 -1.21 7.27 3.51
N ASN A 138 -2.29 7.50 2.77
CA ASN A 138 -3.00 6.45 2.05
C ASN A 138 -2.26 6.10 0.75
N ASP A 139 -1.85 7.10 0.03
CA ASP A 139 -1.19 7.07 -1.26
C ASP A 139 0.30 7.45 -1.08
N GLY A 140 1.19 6.59 -1.10
CA GLY A 140 1.57 5.19 -1.19
C GLY A 140 1.97 4.56 0.15
N ALA A 141 2.05 5.31 1.34
CA ALA A 141 2.59 4.74 2.57
C ALA A 141 1.77 3.55 3.08
N SER A 142 0.43 3.53 2.89
CA SER A 142 -0.43 2.45 3.35
C SER A 142 -0.11 1.11 2.67
N GLY A 143 0.11 1.11 1.36
CA GLY A 143 0.48 -0.08 0.60
C GLY A 143 1.79 -0.69 1.08
N VAL A 144 2.81 0.15 1.24
CA VAL A 144 4.13 -0.28 1.77
C VAL A 144 4.01 -0.77 3.22
N ALA A 145 3.18 -0.16 4.05
CA ALA A 145 2.94 -0.60 5.42
C ALA A 145 2.36 -2.02 5.48
N VAL A 146 1.39 -2.33 4.59
CA VAL A 146 0.84 -3.69 4.44
C VAL A 146 1.93 -4.67 3.99
N MET A 147 2.77 -4.28 3.03
CA MET A 147 3.88 -5.12 2.55
C MET A 147 4.88 -5.44 3.67
N ILE A 148 5.24 -4.46 4.50
CA ILE A 148 6.13 -4.67 5.65
C ILE A 148 5.50 -5.62 6.68
N GLU A 149 4.20 -5.49 6.96
CA GLU A 149 3.50 -6.40 7.87
C GLU A 149 3.44 -7.83 7.30
N LEU A 150 3.19 -7.99 5.99
CA LEU A 150 3.25 -9.29 5.34
C LEU A 150 4.66 -9.90 5.41
N ALA A 151 5.71 -9.10 5.23
CA ALA A 151 7.08 -9.58 5.42
C ALA A 151 7.34 -10.04 6.86
N ARG A 152 6.80 -9.33 7.86
CA ARG A 152 6.84 -9.76 9.26
C ARG A 152 6.15 -11.10 9.46
N LEU A 153 4.97 -11.31 8.89
CA LEU A 153 4.23 -12.58 8.99
C LEU A 153 5.00 -13.73 8.33
N LEU A 154 5.59 -13.51 7.15
CA LEU A 154 6.40 -14.49 6.47
C LEU A 154 7.66 -14.88 7.28
N SER A 155 8.24 -13.93 8.04
CA SER A 155 9.36 -14.21 8.93
C SER A 155 8.99 -15.11 10.12
N LEU A 156 7.72 -15.14 10.51
CA LEU A 156 7.22 -15.97 11.63
C LEU A 156 6.79 -17.37 11.19
N ASN A 157 6.53 -17.56 9.91
CA ASN A 157 6.03 -18.83 9.39
C ASN A 157 6.64 -19.13 8.02
N ASP A 158 7.51 -20.14 7.96
CA ASP A 158 8.18 -20.60 6.75
C ASP A 158 7.37 -21.66 5.97
N SER A 159 6.09 -21.84 6.26
CA SER A 159 5.26 -22.88 5.62
C SER A 159 4.87 -22.58 4.17
N LEU A 160 4.99 -21.32 3.72
CA LEU A 160 4.68 -20.96 2.34
C LEU A 160 5.70 -21.62 1.39
N ASP A 161 5.23 -22.42 0.44
CA ASP A 161 6.02 -23.14 -0.56
C ASP A 161 6.48 -22.27 -1.75
N ARG A 162 6.22 -20.97 -1.70
CA ARG A 162 6.48 -20.01 -2.77
C ARG A 162 7.43 -18.92 -2.32
N GLY A 163 8.11 -18.32 -3.28
CA GLY A 163 8.80 -17.05 -3.08
C GLY A 163 7.81 -15.88 -3.12
N VAL A 164 8.15 -14.80 -2.42
CA VAL A 164 7.43 -13.53 -2.51
C VAL A 164 8.44 -12.42 -2.79
N ASP A 165 8.16 -11.61 -3.78
CA ASP A 165 8.88 -10.36 -4.06
C ASP A 165 8.00 -9.19 -3.70
N PHE A 166 8.47 -8.36 -2.78
CA PHE A 166 7.90 -7.07 -2.48
C PHE A 166 8.67 -6.02 -3.27
N VAL A 167 7.98 -5.24 -4.09
CA VAL A 167 8.59 -4.13 -4.84
C VAL A 167 7.98 -2.83 -4.40
N CYS A 168 8.78 -1.99 -3.73
CA CYS A 168 8.39 -0.61 -3.47
C CYS A 168 8.91 0.23 -4.63
N PHE A 169 8.00 0.66 -5.49
CA PHE A 169 8.32 1.54 -6.61
C PHE A 169 8.55 2.97 -6.13
N ASP A 170 9.38 3.67 -6.89
CA ASP A 170 9.70 5.07 -6.69
C ASP A 170 9.23 5.90 -7.87
N ALA A 171 9.15 7.22 -7.71
CA ALA A 171 8.75 8.16 -8.75
C ALA A 171 7.42 7.77 -9.44
N GLU A 172 6.46 7.25 -8.68
CA GLU A 172 5.12 6.95 -9.18
C GLU A 172 4.33 8.24 -9.38
N ASP A 173 4.43 9.17 -8.42
CA ASP A 173 3.48 10.25 -8.19
C ASP A 173 3.98 11.62 -8.70
N TRP A 174 4.94 11.63 -9.65
CA TRP A 174 5.46 12.84 -10.31
C TRP A 174 4.70 13.22 -11.58
N GLY A 175 3.47 12.75 -11.75
CA GLY A 175 2.66 13.01 -12.94
C GLY A 175 2.31 14.49 -13.12
N VAL A 176 1.94 14.86 -14.35
CA VAL A 176 1.59 16.25 -14.73
C VAL A 176 0.54 16.83 -13.78
N PRO A 177 0.76 18.01 -13.17
CA PRO A 177 -0.22 18.66 -12.33
C PRO A 177 -1.35 19.31 -13.15
N GLN A 178 -2.52 19.50 -12.52
CA GLN A 178 -3.73 20.03 -13.18
C GLN A 178 -3.55 21.46 -13.76
N TRP A 179 -2.62 22.25 -13.26
CA TRP A 179 -2.36 23.62 -13.78
C TRP A 179 -1.36 23.67 -14.92
N SER A 180 -0.82 22.52 -15.34
CA SER A 180 0.21 22.48 -16.38
C SER A 180 -0.40 22.58 -17.77
N ASP A 181 0.24 23.34 -18.64
CA ASP A 181 -0.07 23.41 -20.07
C ASP A 181 0.60 22.26 -20.88
N HIS A 182 0.99 21.18 -20.20
CA HIS A 182 1.66 20.03 -20.83
C HIS A 182 0.82 19.50 -21.99
N GLN A 183 1.45 19.35 -23.16
CA GLN A 183 0.82 18.81 -24.36
C GLN A 183 0.95 17.28 -24.38
N GLY A 184 -0.16 16.59 -24.40
CA GLY A 184 -0.24 15.13 -24.36
C GLY A 184 -1.23 14.65 -23.29
N ASP A 185 -1.45 13.36 -23.22
CA ASP A 185 -2.33 12.76 -22.20
C ASP A 185 -1.63 12.57 -20.84
N GLY A 186 -0.31 12.82 -20.79
CA GLY A 186 0.49 12.72 -19.57
C GLY A 186 0.67 11.29 -19.05
N SER A 187 0.20 10.27 -19.75
CA SER A 187 0.24 8.88 -19.29
C SER A 187 1.66 8.34 -19.10
N ASP A 188 2.62 8.90 -19.84
CA ASP A 188 4.05 8.57 -19.79
C ASP A 188 4.81 9.27 -18.65
N THR A 189 4.13 10.10 -17.84
CA THR A 189 4.73 10.87 -16.74
C THR A 189 4.45 10.29 -15.37
N TRP A 190 3.60 9.27 -15.28
CA TRP A 190 3.23 8.56 -14.07
C TRP A 190 3.97 7.24 -13.94
N ALA A 191 4.11 6.76 -12.71
CA ALA A 191 4.70 5.45 -12.40
C ALA A 191 6.08 5.25 -13.04
N LEU A 192 6.90 6.32 -13.14
CA LEU A 192 8.17 6.32 -13.86
C LEU A 192 9.14 5.23 -13.37
N GLY A 193 9.13 4.92 -12.09
CA GLY A 193 9.98 3.86 -11.53
C GLY A 193 9.50 2.45 -11.87
N ALA A 194 8.29 2.29 -12.40
CA ALA A 194 7.72 1.00 -12.81
C ALA A 194 7.79 0.77 -14.33
N GLN A 195 8.23 1.74 -15.11
CA GLN A 195 8.45 1.65 -16.54
C GLN A 195 9.81 1.00 -16.84
#